data_47c8ed67d17965179de57184bf0747f8
#
_entry.id   47c8ed67d17965179de57184bf0747f8
#
_cell.length_a   1.000
_cell.length_b   1.000
_cell.length_c   1.000
_cell.angle_alpha   90.00
_cell.angle_beta   90.00
_cell.angle_gamma   90.00
#
_symmetry.space_group_name_H-M   'P 1'
#
loop_
_entity.id
_entity.type
_entity.pdbx_description
1 polymer ?
#
loop_
_entity_poly.entity_id
_entity_poly.type
_entity_poly.pdbx_seq_one_letter_code
_entity_poly.pdbx_strand_id
1 'polypeptide(L)'
;DNDVIVDTFKLDVYDYDGLEPLINIKDDKVHVVNFWATWCAPCVKELPYFEYINETFKDKGVDVLLVSLDFPKNYDSKLRPFIRKYDIKSKVIAFDDTDQNRWIPAIHKDWSGAIPATIIYQGDKRQFYERSFTKEELEIEILRFLR
;
A
#
# COMPACT_ATOMS: atom_id res chain seq x y z
N ASP A 1 -1.00 33.66 13.36
CA ASP A 1 -2.15 32.84 13.58
C ASP A 1 -1.76 31.46 14.09
N ASN A 2 -2.46 31.01 15.08
CA ASN A 2 -2.16 29.74 15.73
C ASN A 2 -3.08 28.64 15.25
N ASP A 3 -3.65 28.78 14.08
CA ASP A 3 -4.53 27.76 13.54
C ASP A 3 -3.77 26.48 13.32
N VAL A 4 -4.17 25.44 14.01
CA VAL A 4 -3.68 24.10 13.78
C VAL A 4 -4.55 23.48 12.69
N ILE A 5 -3.93 23.20 11.57
CA ILE A 5 -4.63 22.49 10.51
C ILE A 5 -4.65 21.02 10.91
N VAL A 6 -5.85 20.54 11.20
CA VAL A 6 -6.07 19.13 11.51
C VAL A 6 -6.62 18.46 10.25
N ASP A 7 -5.93 17.45 9.78
CA ASP A 7 -6.40 16.64 8.67
C ASP A 7 -7.54 15.77 9.17
N THR A 8 -8.73 15.99 8.63
CA THR A 8 -9.94 15.31 9.10
C THR A 8 -10.46 14.28 8.14
N PHE A 9 -9.74 14.00 7.05
CA PHE A 9 -10.18 12.95 6.13
C PHE A 9 -10.17 11.59 6.84
N LYS A 10 -11.06 10.71 6.37
CA LYS A 10 -11.21 9.38 6.97
C LYS A 10 -9.98 8.53 6.68
N LEU A 11 -9.37 7.99 7.74
CA LEU A 11 -8.32 6.99 7.64
C LEU A 11 -8.86 5.68 8.21
N ASP A 12 -9.10 4.70 7.35
CA ASP A 12 -9.56 3.39 7.79
C ASP A 12 -8.40 2.62 8.38
N VAL A 13 -8.63 2.01 9.55
CA VAL A 13 -7.64 1.22 10.27
C VAL A 13 -8.16 -0.21 10.40
N TYR A 14 -7.34 -1.18 10.04
CA TYR A 14 -7.73 -2.59 10.05
C TYR A 14 -6.73 -3.44 10.81
N ASP A 15 -7.22 -4.50 11.46
CA ASP A 15 -6.40 -5.64 11.84
C ASP A 15 -6.32 -6.61 10.65
N TYR A 16 -5.69 -7.77 10.85
CA TYR A 16 -5.54 -8.71 9.73
C TYR A 16 -6.88 -9.24 9.22
N ASP A 17 -7.83 -9.52 10.11
CA ASP A 17 -9.14 -10.02 9.68
C ASP A 17 -9.86 -8.99 8.79
N GLY A 18 -9.69 -7.69 9.08
CA GLY A 18 -10.25 -6.63 8.25
C GLY A 18 -9.45 -6.42 6.96
N LEU A 19 -8.14 -6.59 7.00
CA LEU A 19 -7.27 -6.40 5.85
C LEU A 19 -7.42 -7.54 4.82
N GLU A 20 -7.57 -8.77 5.29
CA GLU A 20 -7.55 -9.97 4.44
C GLU A 20 -8.47 -9.86 3.23
N PRO A 21 -9.76 -9.49 3.36
CA PRO A 21 -10.61 -9.37 2.18
C PRO A 21 -10.19 -8.25 1.23
N LEU A 22 -9.49 -7.23 1.71
CA LEU A 22 -9.05 -6.11 0.88
C LEU A 22 -7.83 -6.42 0.03
N ILE A 23 -7.09 -7.48 0.37
CA ILE A 23 -5.92 -7.92 -0.37
C ILE A 23 -6.16 -9.25 -1.09
N ASN A 24 -7.43 -9.67 -1.18
CA ASN A 24 -7.85 -10.89 -1.86
C ASN A 24 -9.17 -10.66 -2.59
N ILE A 25 -9.30 -9.52 -3.26
CA ILE A 25 -10.52 -9.16 -3.99
C ILE A 25 -10.64 -10.04 -5.23
N LYS A 26 -11.82 -10.61 -5.42
CA LYS A 26 -12.11 -11.49 -6.54
C LYS A 26 -12.91 -10.72 -7.58
N ASP A 27 -12.18 -10.18 -8.54
CA ASP A 27 -12.73 -9.51 -9.71
C ASP A 27 -11.73 -9.67 -10.85
N ASP A 28 -11.91 -8.96 -11.95
CA ASP A 28 -11.01 -9.06 -13.11
C ASP A 28 -9.94 -7.97 -13.14
N LYS A 29 -9.88 -7.15 -12.09
CA LYS A 29 -8.89 -6.07 -12.04
C LYS A 29 -7.54 -6.56 -11.56
N VAL A 30 -6.50 -5.81 -11.92
CA VAL A 30 -5.16 -5.97 -11.36
C VAL A 30 -5.10 -5.14 -10.08
N HIS A 31 -4.77 -5.79 -8.98
CA HIS A 31 -4.64 -5.15 -7.67
C HIS A 31 -3.19 -5.05 -7.27
N VAL A 32 -2.78 -3.84 -6.89
CA VAL A 32 -1.42 -3.55 -6.43
C VAL A 32 -1.52 -3.15 -4.97
N VAL A 33 -0.94 -3.96 -4.08
CA VAL A 33 -0.96 -3.70 -2.64
C VAL A 33 0.47 -3.45 -2.20
N ASN A 34 0.74 -2.27 -1.68
CA ASN A 34 2.08 -1.92 -1.20
C ASN A 34 2.06 -1.69 0.31
N PHE A 35 2.93 -2.40 1.03
CA PHE A 35 3.14 -2.22 2.47
C PHE A 35 4.28 -1.23 2.66
N TRP A 36 4.01 -0.16 3.41
CA TRP A 36 4.92 0.98 3.54
C TRP A 36 4.75 1.67 4.90
N ALA A 37 5.60 2.64 5.17
CA ALA A 37 5.45 3.52 6.32
C ALA A 37 6.16 4.84 6.04
N THR A 38 5.73 5.91 6.69
CA THR A 38 6.35 7.24 6.52
C THR A 38 7.79 7.28 7.02
N TRP A 39 8.14 6.41 7.97
CA TRP A 39 9.50 6.32 8.51
C TRP A 39 10.43 5.43 7.68
N CYS A 40 9.92 4.82 6.63
CA CYS A 40 10.68 3.88 5.79
C CYS A 40 11.17 4.62 4.54
N ALA A 41 12.45 4.99 4.52
CA ALA A 41 13.02 5.79 3.43
C ALA A 41 12.86 5.13 2.05
N PRO A 42 13.21 3.85 1.86
CA PRO A 42 13.01 3.23 0.53
C PRO A 42 11.54 3.12 0.14
N CYS A 43 10.61 2.98 1.12
CA CYS A 43 9.18 3.01 0.85
C CYS A 43 8.75 4.36 0.29
N VAL A 44 9.17 5.43 0.97
CA VAL A 44 8.83 6.80 0.57
C VAL A 44 9.40 7.13 -0.81
N LYS A 45 10.61 6.65 -1.09
CA LYS A 45 11.26 6.89 -2.39
C LYS A 45 10.46 6.32 -3.54
N GLU A 46 9.83 5.16 -3.38
CA GLU A 46 9.08 4.51 -4.46
C GLU A 46 7.62 4.91 -4.53
N LEU A 47 7.08 5.61 -3.51
CA LEU A 47 5.65 6.01 -3.52
C LEU A 47 5.24 6.76 -4.78
N PRO A 48 6.02 7.70 -5.32
CA PRO A 48 5.65 8.37 -6.57
C PRO A 48 5.43 7.41 -7.73
N TYR A 49 6.09 6.27 -7.72
CA TYR A 49 5.95 5.27 -8.78
C TYR A 49 4.59 4.57 -8.69
N PHE A 50 4.13 4.26 -7.46
CA PHE A 50 2.80 3.72 -7.25
C PHE A 50 1.71 4.74 -7.60
N GLU A 51 1.94 6.02 -7.29
CA GLU A 51 1.02 7.09 -7.69
C GLU A 51 0.95 7.21 -9.21
N TYR A 52 2.08 7.07 -9.90
CA TYR A 52 2.10 7.03 -11.35
C TYR A 52 1.28 5.87 -11.90
N ILE A 53 1.42 4.68 -11.31
CA ILE A 53 0.62 3.52 -11.71
C ILE A 53 -0.87 3.78 -11.50
N ASN A 54 -1.24 4.33 -10.36
CA ASN A 54 -2.63 4.63 -10.06
C ASN A 54 -3.21 5.61 -11.09
N GLU A 55 -2.51 6.70 -11.34
CA GLU A 55 -2.98 7.73 -12.27
C GLU A 55 -3.07 7.21 -13.70
N THR A 56 -2.05 6.47 -14.13
CA THR A 56 -1.93 6.03 -15.53
C THR A 56 -2.84 4.86 -15.86
N PHE A 57 -3.04 3.94 -14.93
CA PHE A 57 -3.68 2.66 -15.22
C PHE A 57 -5.02 2.43 -14.54
N LYS A 58 -5.51 3.35 -13.71
CA LYS A 58 -6.79 3.13 -13.02
C LYS A 58 -7.95 2.94 -13.99
N ASP A 59 -7.94 3.63 -15.11
CA ASP A 59 -8.98 3.48 -16.14
C ASP A 59 -8.75 2.24 -17.00
N LYS A 60 -7.67 1.51 -16.76
CA LYS A 60 -7.33 0.26 -17.45
C LYS A 60 -7.49 -0.95 -16.55
N GLY A 61 -8.20 -0.79 -15.43
CA GLY A 61 -8.50 -1.89 -14.52
C GLY A 61 -7.39 -2.20 -13.53
N VAL A 62 -6.62 -1.20 -13.11
CA VAL A 62 -5.58 -1.36 -12.07
C VAL A 62 -5.96 -0.53 -10.86
N ASP A 63 -6.07 -1.18 -9.70
CA ASP A 63 -6.33 -0.53 -8.41
C ASP A 63 -5.09 -0.60 -7.54
N VAL A 64 -4.72 0.54 -6.94
CA VAL A 64 -3.58 0.62 -6.02
C VAL A 64 -4.10 0.82 -4.61
N LEU A 65 -3.62 0.00 -3.68
CA LEU A 65 -3.90 0.11 -2.25
C LEU A 65 -2.58 0.25 -1.50
N LEU A 66 -2.43 1.36 -0.79
CA LEU A 66 -1.25 1.61 0.04
C LEU A 66 -1.61 1.29 1.50
N VAL A 67 -0.93 0.30 2.07
CA VAL A 67 -1.18 -0.20 3.41
C VAL A 67 -0.07 0.30 4.32
N SER A 68 -0.40 1.27 5.19
CA SER A 68 0.58 1.87 6.10
C SER A 68 0.79 0.99 7.32
N LEU A 69 2.06 0.75 7.65
CA LEU A 69 2.47 0.13 8.90
C LEU A 69 2.93 1.17 9.92
N ASP A 70 2.61 2.44 9.72
CA ASP A 70 2.88 3.46 10.73
C ASP A 70 2.23 3.09 12.06
N PHE A 71 2.83 3.53 13.15
CA PHE A 71 2.29 3.24 14.47
C PHE A 71 1.06 4.12 14.75
N PRO A 72 0.03 3.59 15.44
CA PRO A 72 -1.21 4.36 15.71
C PRO A 72 -0.95 5.71 16.35
N LYS A 73 0.02 5.79 17.26
CA LYS A 73 0.37 7.06 17.91
C LYS A 73 0.84 8.14 16.93
N ASN A 74 1.23 7.74 15.72
CA ASN A 74 1.75 8.64 14.70
C ASN A 74 0.77 8.89 13.54
N TYR A 75 -0.46 8.39 13.62
CA TYR A 75 -1.41 8.62 12.53
C TYR A 75 -1.68 10.12 12.32
N ASP A 76 -1.96 10.86 13.39
CA ASP A 76 -2.28 12.27 13.27
C ASP A 76 -1.04 13.15 13.12
N SER A 77 0.09 12.74 13.70
CA SER A 77 1.31 13.54 13.68
C SER A 77 2.19 13.30 12.46
N LYS A 78 2.09 12.12 11.82
CA LYS A 78 2.98 11.73 10.73
C LYS A 78 2.25 11.29 9.47
N LEU A 79 1.32 10.33 9.59
CA LEU A 79 0.72 9.70 8.41
C LEU A 79 -0.24 10.65 7.68
N ARG A 80 -1.19 11.24 8.39
CA ARG A 80 -2.14 12.17 7.78
C ARG A 80 -1.45 13.37 7.15
N PRO A 81 -0.50 14.04 7.84
CA PRO A 81 0.24 15.14 7.22
C PRO A 81 1.06 14.73 6.00
N PHE A 82 1.60 13.52 6.01
CA PHE A 82 2.34 12.99 4.86
C PHE A 82 1.44 12.82 3.64
N ILE A 83 0.28 12.17 3.82
CA ILE A 83 -0.68 11.96 2.74
C ILE A 83 -1.10 13.30 2.12
N ARG A 84 -1.34 14.29 2.97
CA ARG A 84 -1.73 15.63 2.51
C ARG A 84 -0.59 16.34 1.81
N LYS A 85 0.60 16.33 2.40
CA LYS A 85 1.77 17.05 1.86
C LYS A 85 2.12 16.59 0.45
N TYR A 86 2.09 15.28 0.25
CA TYR A 86 2.45 14.69 -1.03
C TYR A 86 1.25 14.43 -1.93
N ASP A 87 0.07 14.89 -1.51
CA ASP A 87 -1.17 14.79 -2.31
C ASP A 87 -1.40 13.37 -2.84
N ILE A 88 -1.31 12.39 -1.95
CA ILE A 88 -1.45 10.98 -2.32
C ILE A 88 -2.88 10.73 -2.78
N LYS A 89 -3.05 10.26 -4.01
CA LYS A 89 -4.36 10.00 -4.63
C LYS A 89 -4.78 8.55 -4.53
N SER A 90 -3.85 7.63 -4.41
CA SER A 90 -4.16 6.22 -4.21
C SER A 90 -4.88 6.03 -2.88
N LYS A 91 -5.67 4.96 -2.77
CA LYS A 91 -6.31 4.60 -1.51
C LYS A 91 -5.24 4.27 -0.48
N VAL A 92 -5.31 4.91 0.68
CA VAL A 92 -4.42 4.63 1.81
C VAL A 92 -5.25 4.10 2.97
N ILE A 93 -4.82 3.00 3.55
CA ILE A 93 -5.37 2.46 4.80
C ILE A 93 -4.22 2.25 5.77
N ALA A 94 -4.55 2.18 7.06
CA ALA A 94 -3.59 1.83 8.09
C ALA A 94 -3.85 0.40 8.57
N PHE A 95 -2.77 -0.32 8.86
CA PHE A 95 -2.82 -1.68 9.33
C PHE A 95 -2.23 -1.74 10.73
N ASP A 96 -3.05 -2.08 11.71
CA ASP A 96 -2.68 -2.14 13.12
C ASP A 96 -3.02 -3.51 13.67
N ASP A 97 -1.99 -4.36 13.77
CA ASP A 97 -2.15 -5.71 14.29
C ASP A 97 -0.82 -6.15 14.90
N THR A 98 -0.81 -6.38 16.20
CA THR A 98 0.41 -6.76 16.90
C THR A 98 0.77 -8.24 16.77
N ASP A 99 -0.12 -9.06 16.22
CA ASP A 99 0.10 -10.50 16.08
C ASP A 99 0.87 -10.81 14.78
N GLN A 100 2.11 -10.35 14.72
CA GLN A 100 2.96 -10.50 13.54
C GLN A 100 3.21 -11.96 13.18
N ASN A 101 3.30 -12.82 14.18
CA ASN A 101 3.53 -14.25 13.94
C ASN A 101 2.36 -14.91 13.19
N ARG A 102 1.17 -14.32 13.28
CA ARG A 102 0.01 -14.77 12.53
C ARG A 102 -0.04 -14.17 11.14
N TRP A 103 0.02 -12.83 11.04
CA TRP A 103 -0.31 -12.18 9.76
C TRP A 103 0.85 -12.13 8.76
N ILE A 104 2.11 -12.11 9.20
CA ILE A 104 3.23 -12.10 8.25
C ILE A 104 3.18 -13.35 7.35
N PRO A 105 3.19 -14.57 7.89
CA PRO A 105 3.11 -15.75 7.01
C PRO A 105 1.76 -15.90 6.31
N ALA A 106 0.67 -15.37 6.90
CA ALA A 106 -0.64 -15.43 6.26
C ALA A 106 -0.69 -14.54 5.02
N ILE A 107 0.00 -13.39 5.02
CA ILE A 107 0.07 -12.53 3.85
C ILE A 107 0.91 -13.18 2.76
N HIS A 108 2.11 -13.65 3.11
CA HIS A 108 2.92 -14.47 2.20
C HIS A 108 3.91 -15.30 2.99
N LYS A 109 4.03 -16.58 2.61
CA LYS A 109 4.88 -17.55 3.33
C LYS A 109 6.35 -17.15 3.37
N ASP A 110 6.83 -16.42 2.37
CA ASP A 110 8.23 -16.04 2.25
C ASP A 110 8.52 -14.63 2.75
N TRP A 111 7.50 -13.94 3.28
CA TRP A 111 7.71 -12.56 3.76
C TRP A 111 8.41 -12.55 5.11
N SER A 112 9.50 -11.79 5.20
CA SER A 112 10.22 -11.62 6.46
C SER A 112 9.57 -10.57 7.38
N GLY A 113 8.59 -9.82 6.86
CA GLY A 113 8.00 -8.68 7.57
C GLY A 113 8.65 -7.34 7.22
N ALA A 114 9.71 -7.36 6.43
CA ALA A 114 10.41 -6.13 6.04
C ALA A 114 9.61 -5.36 4.98
N ILE A 115 9.73 -4.03 5.03
CA ILE A 115 9.11 -3.14 4.04
C ILE A 115 10.20 -2.34 3.31
N PRO A 116 9.97 -1.97 2.04
CA PRO A 116 8.72 -2.13 1.29
C PRO A 116 8.48 -3.56 0.86
N ALA A 117 7.21 -3.92 0.78
CA ALA A 117 6.76 -5.19 0.21
C ALA A 117 5.52 -4.93 -0.62
N THR A 118 5.38 -5.66 -1.72
CA THR A 118 4.30 -5.42 -2.68
C THR A 118 3.69 -6.75 -3.11
N ILE A 119 2.37 -6.77 -3.23
CA ILE A 119 1.63 -7.87 -3.85
C ILE A 119 0.97 -7.30 -5.08
N ILE A 120 1.08 -8.01 -6.22
CA ILE A 120 0.31 -7.71 -7.42
C ILE A 120 -0.46 -8.98 -7.76
N TYR A 121 -1.78 -8.86 -7.93
CA TYR A 121 -2.59 -10.02 -8.24
C TYR A 121 -3.76 -9.66 -9.15
N GLN A 122 -4.23 -10.67 -9.88
CA GLN A 122 -5.44 -10.63 -10.69
C GLN A 122 -6.00 -12.05 -10.74
N GLY A 123 -7.17 -12.24 -10.15
CA GLY A 123 -7.73 -13.59 -10.02
C GLY A 123 -6.76 -14.49 -9.26
N ASP A 124 -6.40 -15.61 -9.87
CA ASP A 124 -5.49 -16.58 -9.26
C ASP A 124 -4.01 -16.28 -9.53
N LYS A 125 -3.71 -15.30 -10.38
CA LYS A 125 -2.34 -14.86 -10.63
C LYS A 125 -1.90 -13.95 -9.51
N ARG A 126 -0.78 -14.27 -8.85
CA ARG A 126 -0.33 -13.50 -7.70
C ARG A 126 1.19 -13.54 -7.59
N GLN A 127 1.80 -12.36 -7.47
CA GLN A 127 3.23 -12.21 -7.27
C GLN A 127 3.49 -11.41 -6.00
N PHE A 128 4.49 -11.83 -5.25
CA PHE A 128 4.93 -11.13 -4.04
C PHE A 128 6.37 -10.65 -4.23
N TYR A 129 6.62 -9.41 -3.79
CA TYR A 129 7.93 -8.77 -3.95
C TYR A 129 8.34 -8.16 -2.61
N GLU A 130 9.41 -8.67 -2.02
CA GLU A 130 10.00 -8.07 -0.82
C GLU A 130 11.21 -7.26 -1.27
N ARG A 131 10.95 -6.16 -1.96
CA ARG A 131 12.00 -5.27 -2.49
C ARG A 131 11.43 -3.93 -2.93
N SER A 132 12.31 -2.96 -3.15
CA SER A 132 11.95 -1.70 -3.80
C SER A 132 11.89 -1.87 -5.31
N PHE A 133 11.11 -0.99 -5.96
CA PHE A 133 11.02 -0.91 -7.41
C PHE A 133 11.57 0.41 -7.90
N THR A 134 12.15 0.41 -9.10
CA THR A 134 12.21 1.62 -9.92
C THR A 134 10.85 1.78 -10.61
N LYS A 135 10.61 2.97 -11.16
CA LYS A 135 9.37 3.23 -11.90
C LYS A 135 9.21 2.24 -13.06
N GLU A 136 10.29 2.03 -13.81
CA GLU A 136 10.31 1.15 -14.98
C GLU A 136 10.05 -0.30 -14.60
N GLU A 137 10.68 -0.77 -13.52
CA GLU A 137 10.48 -2.14 -13.05
C GLU A 137 9.02 -2.37 -12.64
N LEU A 138 8.43 -1.41 -11.92
CA LEU A 138 7.04 -1.53 -11.49
C LEU A 138 6.10 -1.54 -12.68
N GLU A 139 6.31 -0.64 -13.63
CA GLU A 139 5.47 -0.58 -14.82
C GLU A 139 5.54 -1.88 -15.63
N ILE A 140 6.73 -2.46 -15.78
CA ILE A 140 6.90 -3.74 -16.48
C ILE A 140 6.05 -4.83 -15.82
N GLU A 141 6.07 -4.91 -14.49
CA GLU A 141 5.28 -5.93 -13.78
C GLU A 141 3.78 -5.72 -13.98
N ILE A 142 3.32 -4.46 -13.93
CA ILE A 142 1.90 -4.15 -14.18
C ILE A 142 1.50 -4.57 -15.61
N LEU A 143 2.32 -4.25 -16.59
CA LEU A 143 2.02 -4.59 -17.98
C LEU A 143 1.95 -6.10 -18.21
N ARG A 144 2.71 -6.89 -17.45
CA ARG A 144 2.63 -8.35 -17.51
C ARG A 144 1.27 -8.87 -17.08
N PHE A 145 0.66 -8.23 -16.08
CA PHE A 145 -0.67 -8.62 -15.61
C PHE A 145 -1.77 -8.18 -16.58
N LEU A 146 -1.54 -7.08 -17.30
CA LEU A 146 -2.56 -6.52 -18.20
C LEU A 146 -2.62 -7.21 -19.57
N ARG A 147 -1.76 -8.15 -19.84
CA ARG A 147 -1.77 -8.87 -21.12
C ARG A 147 -3.00 -9.73 -21.28
#